data_bc7d730ed3cf2d37356d7e336f1c7c93
#
_entry.id   bc7d730ed3cf2d37356d7e336f1c7c93
#
_cell.length_a   1.000
_cell.length_b   1.000
_cell.length_c   1.000
_cell.angle_alpha   90.00
_cell.angle_beta   90.00
_cell.angle_gamma   90.00
#
_symmetry.space_group_name_H-M   'P 1'
#
loop_
_entity.id
_entity.type
_entity.pdbx_description
1 polymer ?
#
loop_
_entity_poly.entity_id
_entity_poly.type
_entity_poly.pdbx_seq_one_letter_code
_entity_poly.pdbx_strand_id
1 'polypeptide(L)'
;MLHKPSFPTKLHQDAAEVVRDYFKNVPETDTILLVNSCARGQGVPESDLDFAILVSPGTTTEQIYNIDNAWQTFSKSHHTLSKYKRSHPFAHLHLDVIDANYKAAVLEPGEPADSFEIEIGNQIAYSAPMSQEGPYFQELQCKWLPYYNEVLRSVRLAAIRNACKYDLDHIHILIKRGLYFHAFDTLWKAFREYLQALFIAHRTYPVAYNKWIKEQIVNWLGKPDLYQKLLPILSIADIESDEMIRNAKALFELLNNLE
;
A
#
# COMPACT_ATOMS: atom_id res chain seq x y z
N MET A 1 -10.42 7.40 -13.00
CA MET A 1 -9.59 7.88 -14.14
C MET A 1 -8.22 7.30 -13.97
N LEU A 2 -7.66 6.67 -15.01
CA LEU A 2 -6.28 6.19 -14.96
C LEU A 2 -5.32 7.38 -14.81
N HIS A 3 -4.34 7.21 -13.96
CA HIS A 3 -3.28 8.19 -13.83
C HIS A 3 -2.37 8.11 -15.07
N LYS A 4 -1.84 9.26 -15.48
CA LYS A 4 -0.80 9.30 -16.51
C LYS A 4 0.55 9.23 -15.82
N PRO A 5 1.52 8.46 -16.34
CA PRO A 5 2.88 8.45 -15.79
C PRO A 5 3.43 9.86 -15.63
N SER A 6 3.99 10.16 -14.47
CA SER A 6 4.61 11.45 -14.19
C SER A 6 6.00 11.22 -13.58
N PHE A 7 7.01 11.79 -14.22
CA PHE A 7 8.38 11.58 -13.82
C PHE A 7 9.02 12.88 -13.32
N PRO A 8 9.63 12.90 -12.12
CA PRO A 8 10.19 14.11 -11.55
C PRO A 8 11.45 14.60 -12.30
N THR A 9 12.17 13.70 -12.98
CA THR A 9 13.34 14.06 -13.79
C THR A 9 13.38 13.27 -15.11
N LYS A 10 14.15 13.79 -16.07
CA LYS A 10 14.40 13.08 -17.34
C LYS A 10 15.04 11.70 -17.12
N LEU A 11 15.88 11.55 -16.11
CA LEU A 11 16.55 10.29 -15.81
C LEU A 11 15.56 9.22 -15.29
N HIS A 12 14.53 9.62 -14.51
CA HIS A 12 13.41 8.73 -14.15
C HIS A 12 12.66 8.26 -15.38
N GLN A 13 12.34 9.19 -16.28
CA GLN A 13 11.67 8.85 -17.53
C GLN A 13 12.52 7.88 -18.37
N ASP A 14 13.81 8.17 -18.57
CA ASP A 14 14.68 7.31 -19.36
C ASP A 14 14.82 5.91 -18.75
N ALA A 15 14.90 5.81 -17.43
CA ALA A 15 14.94 4.51 -16.73
C ALA A 15 13.60 3.75 -16.89
N ALA A 16 12.47 4.44 -16.79
CA ALA A 16 11.15 3.85 -16.98
C ALA A 16 10.93 3.37 -18.43
N GLU A 17 11.42 4.10 -19.41
CA GLU A 17 11.39 3.68 -20.82
C GLU A 17 12.20 2.40 -21.07
N VAL A 18 13.32 2.21 -20.38
CA VAL A 18 14.08 0.95 -20.43
C VAL A 18 13.27 -0.22 -19.90
N VAL A 19 12.57 -0.07 -18.78
CA VAL A 19 11.66 -1.10 -18.23
C VAL A 19 10.58 -1.44 -19.24
N ARG A 20 9.88 -0.43 -19.75
CA ARG A 20 8.82 -0.59 -20.76
C ARG A 20 9.35 -1.35 -21.99
N ASP A 21 10.50 -0.93 -22.52
CA ASP A 21 11.04 -1.49 -23.76
C ASP A 21 11.57 -2.93 -23.60
N TYR A 22 11.96 -3.31 -22.40
CA TYR A 22 12.29 -4.68 -22.06
C TYR A 22 11.03 -5.56 -22.00
N PHE A 23 10.07 -5.18 -21.15
CA PHE A 23 8.91 -6.03 -20.85
C PHE A 23 7.88 -6.11 -21.98
N LYS A 24 7.80 -5.11 -22.88
CA LYS A 24 6.95 -5.22 -24.08
C LYS A 24 7.31 -6.39 -25.00
N ASN A 25 8.52 -6.96 -24.85
CA ASN A 25 9.00 -8.09 -25.64
C ASN A 25 8.95 -9.42 -24.84
N VAL A 26 8.46 -9.43 -23.62
CA VAL A 26 8.25 -10.64 -22.80
C VAL A 26 6.83 -11.14 -23.08
N PRO A 27 6.68 -12.36 -23.68
CA PRO A 27 5.37 -12.83 -24.17
C PRO A 27 4.30 -12.96 -23.10
N GLU A 28 4.70 -13.26 -21.86
CA GLU A 28 3.81 -13.43 -20.71
C GLU A 28 3.29 -12.08 -20.16
N THR A 29 3.88 -10.95 -20.56
CA THR A 29 3.48 -9.63 -20.06
C THR A 29 2.10 -9.24 -20.61
N ASP A 30 1.15 -9.03 -19.72
CA ASP A 30 -0.16 -8.42 -20.05
C ASP A 30 -0.06 -6.89 -20.01
N THR A 31 0.37 -6.31 -18.88
CA THR A 31 0.46 -4.85 -18.72
C THR A 31 1.66 -4.46 -17.88
N ILE A 32 2.35 -3.39 -18.27
CA ILE A 32 3.45 -2.78 -17.54
C ILE A 32 2.88 -1.61 -16.75
N LEU A 33 2.90 -1.69 -15.43
CA LEU A 33 2.33 -0.71 -14.54
C LEU A 33 3.43 0.06 -13.80
N LEU A 34 3.46 1.37 -13.95
CA LEU A 34 4.13 2.24 -12.99
C LEU A 34 3.21 2.34 -11.77
N VAL A 35 3.77 2.20 -10.57
CA VAL A 35 3.00 2.19 -9.31
C VAL A 35 3.54 3.24 -8.33
N ASN A 36 2.92 3.36 -7.17
CA ASN A 36 3.33 4.23 -6.08
C ASN A 36 3.43 5.73 -6.42
N SER A 37 4.47 6.45 -5.94
CA SER A 37 4.53 7.91 -5.99
C SER A 37 4.57 8.49 -7.41
N CYS A 38 5.37 7.91 -8.30
CA CYS A 38 5.50 8.38 -9.68
C CYS A 38 4.21 8.15 -10.49
N ALA A 39 3.48 7.06 -10.22
CA ALA A 39 2.19 6.81 -10.86
C ALA A 39 1.14 7.88 -10.49
N ARG A 40 1.18 8.37 -9.25
CA ARG A 40 0.24 9.38 -8.73
C ARG A 40 0.68 10.83 -8.96
N GLY A 41 1.82 11.08 -9.62
CA GLY A 41 2.36 12.42 -9.80
C GLY A 41 2.94 13.05 -8.52
N GLN A 42 3.27 12.23 -7.53
CA GLN A 42 3.84 12.63 -6.24
C GLN A 42 5.35 12.36 -6.17
N GLY A 43 5.96 11.95 -7.28
CA GLY A 43 7.39 11.70 -7.36
C GLY A 43 8.20 12.99 -7.21
N VAL A 44 9.31 12.91 -6.48
CA VAL A 44 10.34 13.94 -6.33
C VAL A 44 11.67 13.40 -6.87
N PRO A 45 12.69 14.23 -7.12
CA PRO A 45 13.97 13.77 -7.69
C PRO A 45 14.65 12.62 -6.92
N GLU A 46 14.33 12.48 -5.63
CA GLU A 46 14.84 11.43 -4.74
C GLU A 46 13.92 10.19 -4.67
N SER A 47 12.81 10.19 -5.41
CA SER A 47 11.86 9.07 -5.39
C SER A 47 12.42 7.84 -6.09
N ASP A 48 11.98 6.68 -5.60
CA ASP A 48 12.16 5.41 -6.28
C ASP A 48 11.29 5.33 -7.55
N LEU A 49 11.66 4.42 -8.43
CA LEU A 49 10.81 3.94 -9.52
C LEU A 49 10.28 2.57 -9.16
N ASP A 50 8.97 2.45 -9.07
CA ASP A 50 8.28 1.23 -8.69
C ASP A 50 7.43 0.72 -9.85
N PHE A 51 7.59 -0.56 -10.20
CA PHE A 51 6.85 -1.21 -11.27
C PHE A 51 6.19 -2.49 -10.80
N ALA A 52 4.99 -2.75 -11.31
CA ALA A 52 4.36 -4.05 -11.29
C ALA A 52 4.20 -4.53 -12.75
N ILE A 53 4.80 -5.67 -13.06
CA ILE A 53 4.66 -6.31 -14.37
C ILE A 53 3.56 -7.36 -14.23
N LEU A 54 2.37 -7.01 -14.70
CA LEU A 54 1.25 -7.93 -14.70
C LEU A 54 1.45 -8.97 -15.80
N VAL A 55 1.44 -10.24 -15.43
CA VAL A 55 1.51 -11.35 -16.39
C VAL A 55 0.13 -11.88 -16.74
N SER A 56 0.03 -12.49 -17.91
CA SER A 56 -1.20 -13.11 -18.42
C SER A 56 -1.67 -14.25 -17.51
N PRO A 57 -2.99 -14.50 -17.39
CA PRO A 57 -3.52 -15.64 -16.65
C PRO A 57 -2.94 -16.96 -17.11
N GLY A 58 -2.59 -17.83 -16.17
CA GLY A 58 -1.98 -19.13 -16.46
C GLY A 58 -0.45 -19.12 -16.51
N THR A 59 0.21 -17.96 -16.41
CA THR A 59 1.66 -17.90 -16.22
C THR A 59 2.02 -18.60 -14.91
N THR A 60 2.90 -19.60 -15.01
CA THR A 60 3.30 -20.42 -13.85
C THR A 60 4.27 -19.67 -12.92
N THR A 61 4.35 -20.09 -11.67
CA THR A 61 5.33 -19.56 -10.71
C THR A 61 6.77 -19.70 -11.22
N GLU A 62 7.08 -20.79 -11.93
CA GLU A 62 8.41 -20.99 -12.53
C GLU A 62 8.68 -19.96 -13.64
N GLN A 63 7.69 -19.67 -14.49
CA GLN A 63 7.82 -18.63 -15.51
C GLN A 63 8.02 -17.26 -14.89
N ILE A 64 7.24 -16.90 -13.86
CA ILE A 64 7.39 -15.64 -13.13
C ILE A 64 8.81 -15.52 -12.55
N TYR A 65 9.31 -16.58 -11.91
CA TYR A 65 10.67 -16.61 -11.38
C TYR A 65 11.73 -16.42 -12.48
N ASN A 66 11.56 -17.08 -13.63
CA ASN A 66 12.48 -16.96 -14.76
C ASN A 66 12.47 -15.56 -15.38
N ILE A 67 11.30 -14.92 -15.49
CA ILE A 67 11.14 -13.53 -15.96
C ILE A 67 11.89 -12.58 -15.01
N ASP A 68 11.68 -12.72 -13.69
CA ASP A 68 12.38 -11.88 -12.71
C ASP A 68 13.90 -12.05 -12.79
N ASN A 69 14.41 -13.29 -12.82
CA ASN A 69 15.84 -13.55 -12.94
C ASN A 69 16.47 -12.98 -14.22
N ALA A 70 15.76 -13.09 -15.35
CA ALA A 70 16.20 -12.52 -16.63
C ALA A 70 16.28 -10.99 -16.55
N TRP A 71 15.26 -10.35 -15.94
CA TRP A 71 15.26 -8.92 -15.65
C TRP A 71 16.40 -8.51 -14.73
N GLN A 72 16.62 -9.22 -13.61
CA GLN A 72 17.72 -8.93 -12.68
C GLN A 72 19.09 -8.98 -13.38
N THR A 73 19.27 -9.93 -14.28
CA THR A 73 20.50 -10.07 -15.08
C THR A 73 20.67 -8.89 -16.04
N PHE A 74 19.63 -8.58 -16.81
CA PHE A 74 19.63 -7.46 -17.75
C PHE A 74 19.86 -6.12 -17.05
N SER A 75 19.13 -5.86 -15.97
CA SER A 75 19.16 -4.57 -15.27
C SER A 75 20.50 -4.21 -14.67
N LYS A 76 21.30 -5.22 -14.25
CA LYS A 76 22.65 -5.02 -13.69
C LYS A 76 23.64 -4.46 -14.71
N SER A 77 23.51 -4.82 -15.98
CA SER A 77 24.43 -4.42 -17.06
C SER A 77 23.97 -3.18 -17.83
N HIS A 78 22.70 -2.74 -17.65
CA HIS A 78 22.15 -1.65 -18.46
C HIS A 78 22.63 -0.28 -17.98
N HIS A 79 23.27 0.49 -18.88
CA HIS A 79 23.92 1.78 -18.57
C HIS A 79 22.96 2.80 -17.94
N THR A 80 21.77 3.02 -18.53
CA THR A 80 20.78 3.99 -18.04
C THR A 80 20.31 3.64 -16.63
N LEU A 81 20.02 2.35 -16.36
CA LEU A 81 19.58 1.89 -15.04
C LEU A 81 20.70 2.04 -14.01
N SER A 82 21.94 1.74 -14.40
CA SER A 82 23.12 1.97 -13.54
C SER A 82 23.34 3.45 -13.24
N LYS A 83 23.11 4.34 -14.21
CA LYS A 83 23.18 5.78 -14.02
C LYS A 83 22.08 6.26 -13.09
N TYR A 84 20.84 5.76 -13.26
CA TYR A 84 19.72 6.08 -12.39
C TYR A 84 20.02 5.68 -10.93
N LYS A 85 20.40 4.43 -10.68
CA LYS A 85 20.72 3.91 -9.33
C LYS A 85 21.86 4.67 -8.63
N ARG A 86 22.73 5.35 -9.38
CA ARG A 86 23.82 6.17 -8.84
C ARG A 86 23.49 7.66 -8.71
N SER A 87 22.33 8.08 -9.18
CA SER A 87 21.93 9.50 -9.17
C SER A 87 21.66 10.05 -7.77
N HIS A 88 21.17 9.19 -6.87
CA HIS A 88 20.87 9.52 -5.48
C HIS A 88 20.97 8.27 -4.59
N PRO A 89 21.35 8.38 -3.29
CA PRO A 89 21.45 7.24 -2.37
C PRO A 89 20.14 6.45 -2.20
N PHE A 90 18.99 7.11 -2.42
CA PHE A 90 17.67 6.51 -2.32
C PHE A 90 17.02 6.20 -3.67
N ALA A 91 17.72 6.39 -4.80
CA ALA A 91 17.19 6.08 -6.13
C ALA A 91 17.23 4.56 -6.38
N HIS A 92 16.19 3.86 -5.97
CA HIS A 92 16.01 2.45 -6.22
C HIS A 92 15.01 2.22 -7.37
N LEU A 93 15.20 1.11 -8.08
CA LEU A 93 14.22 0.62 -9.03
C LEU A 93 13.69 -0.70 -8.49
N HIS A 94 12.46 -0.66 -8.03
CA HIS A 94 11.71 -1.82 -7.54
C HIS A 94 10.80 -2.33 -8.67
N LEU A 95 10.82 -3.63 -8.88
CA LEU A 95 10.01 -4.25 -9.91
C LEU A 95 9.56 -5.62 -9.43
N ASP A 96 8.25 -5.80 -9.39
CA ASP A 96 7.59 -7.04 -9.05
C ASP A 96 6.89 -7.61 -10.29
N VAL A 97 7.12 -8.90 -10.59
CA VAL A 97 6.34 -9.64 -11.59
C VAL A 97 5.16 -10.29 -10.88
N ILE A 98 3.94 -9.87 -11.22
CA ILE A 98 2.73 -10.22 -10.47
C ILE A 98 1.69 -10.95 -11.33
N ASP A 99 1.00 -11.92 -10.73
CA ASP A 99 -0.18 -12.58 -11.29
C ASP A 99 -1.51 -11.92 -10.87
N ALA A 100 -1.45 -10.90 -10.01
CA ALA A 100 -2.57 -10.17 -9.42
C ALA A 100 -3.64 -11.08 -8.76
N ASN A 101 -3.20 -12.22 -8.22
CA ASN A 101 -4.06 -13.13 -7.47
C ASN A 101 -4.23 -12.63 -6.03
N TYR A 102 -4.93 -11.49 -5.87
CA TYR A 102 -5.16 -10.86 -4.57
C TYR A 102 -5.99 -11.76 -3.66
N LYS A 103 -5.43 -12.13 -2.52
CA LYS A 103 -6.09 -12.94 -1.50
C LYS A 103 -6.18 -12.15 -0.20
N ALA A 104 -7.41 -11.91 0.25
CA ALA A 104 -7.63 -11.34 1.56
C ALA A 104 -7.15 -12.31 2.64
N ALA A 105 -6.35 -11.84 3.59
CA ALA A 105 -6.00 -12.63 4.76
C ALA A 105 -7.23 -12.85 5.66
N VAL A 106 -7.22 -13.92 6.43
CA VAL A 106 -8.14 -14.10 7.55
C VAL A 106 -7.60 -13.23 8.69
N LEU A 107 -8.31 -12.13 8.96
CA LEU A 107 -7.92 -11.20 10.02
C LEU A 107 -8.41 -11.73 11.36
N GLU A 108 -7.52 -12.31 12.14
CA GLU A 108 -7.79 -12.77 13.50
C GLU A 108 -7.37 -11.71 14.53
N PRO A 109 -7.96 -11.73 15.75
CA PRO A 109 -7.52 -10.87 16.84
C PRO A 109 -6.02 -11.07 17.15
N GLY A 110 -5.27 -9.96 17.18
CA GLY A 110 -3.82 -9.98 17.37
C GLY A 110 -2.98 -9.96 16.09
N GLU A 111 -3.57 -10.30 14.92
CA GLU A 111 -2.92 -10.16 13.62
C GLU A 111 -2.93 -8.71 13.14
N PRO A 112 -1.86 -8.22 12.50
CA PRO A 112 -1.80 -6.83 12.03
C PRO A 112 -2.72 -6.59 10.83
N ALA A 113 -2.96 -5.32 10.51
CA ALA A 113 -3.52 -4.90 9.23
C ALA A 113 -2.78 -5.55 8.06
N ASP A 114 -3.51 -6.17 7.12
CA ASP A 114 -2.93 -6.79 5.94
C ASP A 114 -2.74 -5.80 4.78
N SER A 115 -2.09 -6.24 3.70
CA SER A 115 -1.80 -5.43 2.53
C SER A 115 -2.88 -5.50 1.44
N PHE A 116 -3.95 -6.24 1.61
CA PHE A 116 -4.91 -6.55 0.54
C PHE A 116 -5.45 -5.30 -0.17
N GLU A 117 -5.96 -4.32 0.58
CA GLU A 117 -6.47 -3.08 0.00
C GLU A 117 -5.35 -2.20 -0.56
N ILE A 118 -4.16 -2.25 0.04
CA ILE A 118 -2.98 -1.50 -0.41
C ILE A 118 -2.50 -2.02 -1.77
N GLU A 119 -2.44 -3.33 -1.94
CA GLU A 119 -2.01 -3.97 -3.20
C GLU A 119 -2.96 -3.61 -4.35
N ILE A 120 -4.27 -3.80 -4.16
CA ILE A 120 -5.28 -3.41 -5.15
C ILE A 120 -5.21 -1.90 -5.42
N GLY A 121 -5.06 -1.09 -4.37
CA GLY A 121 -4.90 0.36 -4.50
C GLY A 121 -3.73 0.74 -5.38
N ASN A 122 -2.54 0.29 -5.07
CA ASN A 122 -1.34 0.66 -5.79
C ASN A 122 -1.24 0.05 -7.19
N GLN A 123 -1.69 -1.20 -7.36
CA GLN A 123 -1.49 -1.94 -8.62
C GLN A 123 -2.66 -1.78 -9.60
N ILE A 124 -3.90 -1.54 -9.12
CA ILE A 124 -5.08 -1.43 -9.98
C ILE A 124 -5.65 0.00 -9.96
N ALA A 125 -5.96 0.54 -8.76
CA ALA A 125 -6.70 1.79 -8.67
C ALA A 125 -5.87 3.04 -9.02
N TYR A 126 -4.60 3.06 -8.62
CA TYR A 126 -3.71 4.23 -8.72
C TYR A 126 -2.47 4.00 -9.59
N SER A 127 -2.38 2.86 -10.26
CA SER A 127 -1.30 2.60 -11.21
C SER A 127 -1.45 3.41 -12.49
N ALA A 128 -0.34 3.57 -13.20
CA ALA A 128 -0.29 4.22 -14.50
C ALA A 128 0.31 3.24 -15.53
N PRO A 129 -0.49 2.74 -16.50
CA PRO A 129 0.02 1.88 -17.54
C PRO A 129 1.10 2.58 -18.39
N MET A 130 2.23 1.89 -18.58
CA MET A 130 3.36 2.35 -19.41
C MET A 130 3.27 1.87 -20.86
N SER A 131 2.30 1.01 -21.16
CA SER A 131 2.00 0.44 -22.48
C SER A 131 0.49 0.44 -22.70
N GLN A 132 0.04 -0.14 -23.81
CA GLN A 132 -1.38 -0.47 -24.01
C GLN A 132 -1.81 -1.45 -22.90
N GLU A 133 -2.98 -1.22 -22.33
CA GLU A 133 -3.59 -2.09 -21.34
C GLU A 133 -3.96 -3.43 -21.97
N GLY A 134 -3.52 -4.50 -21.33
CA GLY A 134 -3.88 -5.86 -21.73
C GLY A 134 -5.29 -6.25 -21.26
N PRO A 135 -5.85 -7.34 -21.81
CA PRO A 135 -7.19 -7.78 -21.49
C PRO A 135 -7.32 -8.20 -20.02
N TYR A 136 -6.30 -8.79 -19.42
CA TYR A 136 -6.36 -9.20 -18.03
C TYR A 136 -6.38 -8.01 -17.06
N PHE A 137 -5.61 -6.95 -17.34
CA PHE A 137 -5.69 -5.73 -16.55
C PHE A 137 -7.09 -5.11 -16.60
N GLN A 138 -7.75 -5.10 -17.76
CA GLN A 138 -9.12 -4.63 -17.90
C GLN A 138 -10.12 -5.49 -17.09
N GLU A 139 -9.95 -6.80 -17.07
CA GLU A 139 -10.74 -7.70 -16.23
C GLU A 139 -10.56 -7.38 -14.74
N LEU A 140 -9.32 -7.15 -14.30
CA LEU A 140 -9.02 -6.78 -12.91
C LEU A 140 -9.63 -5.43 -12.55
N GLN A 141 -9.61 -4.44 -13.45
CA GLN A 141 -10.29 -3.17 -13.24
C GLN A 141 -11.81 -3.37 -13.07
N CYS A 142 -12.45 -4.16 -13.93
CA CYS A 142 -13.86 -4.46 -13.80
C CYS A 142 -14.20 -5.19 -12.48
N LYS A 143 -13.32 -6.05 -12.00
CA LYS A 143 -13.50 -6.81 -10.76
C LYS A 143 -13.35 -5.96 -9.50
N TRP A 144 -12.37 -5.07 -9.49
CA TRP A 144 -11.95 -4.38 -8.28
C TRP A 144 -12.42 -2.93 -8.19
N LEU A 145 -12.76 -2.27 -9.30
CA LEU A 145 -13.14 -0.86 -9.31
C LEU A 145 -14.67 -0.67 -9.44
N PRO A 146 -15.23 0.39 -8.83
CA PRO A 146 -14.56 1.38 -7.99
C PRO A 146 -14.13 0.82 -6.62
N TYR A 147 -14.71 -0.29 -6.17
CA TYR A 147 -14.37 -1.01 -4.95
C TYR A 147 -14.89 -2.46 -5.02
N TYR A 148 -14.33 -3.37 -4.24
CA TYR A 148 -14.80 -4.76 -4.23
C TYR A 148 -16.22 -4.89 -3.63
N ASN A 149 -16.85 -6.06 -3.78
CA ASN A 149 -18.26 -6.28 -3.44
C ASN A 149 -18.57 -6.13 -1.95
N GLU A 150 -19.83 -5.81 -1.63
CA GLU A 150 -20.30 -5.52 -0.28
C GLU A 150 -20.23 -6.72 0.69
N VAL A 151 -20.32 -7.95 0.20
CA VAL A 151 -20.20 -9.16 1.04
C VAL A 151 -18.77 -9.22 1.60
N LEU A 152 -17.78 -9.16 0.74
CA LEU A 152 -16.37 -9.13 1.16
C LEU A 152 -16.08 -7.93 2.04
N ARG A 153 -16.58 -6.73 1.68
CA ARG A 153 -16.41 -5.51 2.46
C ARG A 153 -16.92 -5.68 3.90
N SER A 154 -18.13 -6.18 4.06
CA SER A 154 -18.75 -6.35 5.38
C SER A 154 -17.98 -7.34 6.25
N VAL A 155 -17.54 -8.46 5.69
CA VAL A 155 -16.73 -9.46 6.39
C VAL A 155 -15.39 -8.85 6.82
N ARG A 156 -14.68 -8.18 5.91
CA ARG A 156 -13.38 -7.57 6.22
C ARG A 156 -13.48 -6.44 7.23
N LEU A 157 -14.49 -5.56 7.10
CA LEU A 157 -14.71 -4.48 8.04
C LEU A 157 -14.97 -5.01 9.45
N ALA A 158 -15.82 -6.03 9.59
CA ALA A 158 -16.09 -6.66 10.88
C ALA A 158 -14.83 -7.30 11.49
N ALA A 159 -14.05 -8.03 10.69
CA ALA A 159 -12.84 -8.70 11.13
C ALA A 159 -11.77 -7.71 11.61
N ILE A 160 -11.46 -6.67 10.81
CA ILE A 160 -10.43 -5.69 11.20
C ILE A 160 -10.87 -4.82 12.37
N ARG A 161 -12.16 -4.50 12.52
CA ARG A 161 -12.68 -3.81 13.70
C ARG A 161 -12.50 -4.67 14.96
N ASN A 162 -12.71 -5.97 14.88
CA ASN A 162 -12.50 -6.88 16.01
C ASN A 162 -11.02 -7.00 16.37
N ALA A 163 -10.12 -7.08 15.39
CA ALA A 163 -8.67 -7.08 15.62
C ALA A 163 -8.22 -5.79 16.32
N CYS A 164 -8.62 -4.64 15.81
CA CYS A 164 -8.31 -3.34 16.41
C CYS A 164 -8.83 -3.21 17.86
N LYS A 165 -10.08 -3.64 18.12
CA LYS A 165 -10.63 -3.67 19.48
C LYS A 165 -9.81 -4.53 20.42
N TYR A 166 -9.47 -5.73 19.99
CA TYR A 166 -8.65 -6.66 20.75
C TYR A 166 -7.32 -6.03 21.18
N ASP A 167 -6.60 -5.40 20.25
CA ASP A 167 -5.33 -4.76 20.55
C ASP A 167 -5.48 -3.55 21.48
N LEU A 168 -6.48 -2.70 21.26
CA LEU A 168 -6.76 -1.56 22.13
C LEU A 168 -7.10 -2.00 23.57
N ASP A 169 -7.86 -3.08 23.72
CA ASP A 169 -8.21 -3.66 25.03
C ASP A 169 -7.00 -4.22 25.78
N HIS A 170 -5.94 -4.62 25.07
CA HIS A 170 -4.72 -5.16 25.71
C HIS A 170 -3.78 -4.10 26.23
N ILE A 171 -3.82 -2.86 25.77
CA ILE A 171 -2.88 -1.79 26.13
C ILE A 171 -2.82 -1.57 27.65
N HIS A 172 -3.96 -1.52 28.33
CA HIS A 172 -3.98 -1.31 29.77
C HIS A 172 -3.33 -2.44 30.58
N ILE A 173 -3.40 -3.69 30.07
CA ILE A 173 -2.75 -4.86 30.66
C ILE A 173 -1.23 -4.76 30.52
N LEU A 174 -0.77 -4.34 29.34
CA LEU A 174 0.65 -4.16 29.05
C LEU A 174 1.27 -3.07 29.93
N ILE A 175 0.61 -1.91 30.04
CA ILE A 175 1.04 -0.80 30.92
C ILE A 175 1.09 -1.25 32.38
N LYS A 176 0.05 -1.93 32.89
CA LYS A 176 0.04 -2.46 34.26
C LYS A 176 1.21 -3.40 34.56
N ARG A 177 1.75 -4.06 33.55
CA ARG A 177 2.89 -4.98 33.64
C ARG A 177 4.25 -4.29 33.42
N GLY A 178 4.29 -2.98 33.19
CA GLY A 178 5.49 -2.23 32.83
C GLY A 178 6.05 -2.55 31.42
N LEU A 179 5.22 -3.09 30.53
CA LEU A 179 5.61 -3.47 29.16
C LEU A 179 5.37 -2.32 28.19
N TYR A 180 5.93 -1.16 28.48
CA TYR A 180 5.62 0.11 27.79
C TYR A 180 5.94 0.09 26.30
N PHE A 181 7.08 -0.45 25.89
CA PHE A 181 7.44 -0.55 24.46
C PHE A 181 6.50 -1.49 23.70
N HIS A 182 6.07 -2.57 24.34
CA HIS A 182 5.07 -3.47 23.74
C HIS A 182 3.70 -2.78 23.65
N ALA A 183 3.32 -1.99 24.66
CA ALA A 183 2.11 -1.20 24.61
C ALA A 183 2.12 -0.17 23.48
N PHE A 184 3.28 0.48 23.23
CA PHE A 184 3.45 1.41 22.12
C PHE A 184 3.34 0.71 20.76
N ASP A 185 4.01 -0.43 20.59
CA ASP A 185 3.92 -1.23 19.36
C ASP A 185 2.48 -1.70 19.10
N THR A 186 1.78 -2.14 20.16
CA THR A 186 0.36 -2.52 20.09
C THR A 186 -0.53 -1.33 19.72
N LEU A 187 -0.30 -0.15 20.27
CA LEU A 187 -1.03 1.06 19.90
C LEU A 187 -0.80 1.46 18.45
N TRP A 188 0.45 1.37 17.98
CA TRP A 188 0.80 1.62 16.59
C TRP A 188 0.17 0.59 15.63
N LYS A 189 0.12 -0.68 16.04
CA LYS A 189 -0.56 -1.74 15.31
C LYS A 189 -2.06 -1.44 15.21
N ALA A 190 -2.74 -1.17 16.33
CA ALA A 190 -4.14 -0.82 16.39
C ALA A 190 -4.48 0.44 15.56
N PHE A 191 -3.57 1.42 15.52
CA PHE A 191 -3.72 2.60 14.67
C PHE A 191 -3.77 2.25 13.18
N ARG A 192 -2.92 1.33 12.71
CA ARG A 192 -2.95 0.87 11.32
C ARG A 192 -4.21 0.06 11.00
N GLU A 193 -4.67 -0.76 11.94
CA GLU A 193 -5.93 -1.50 11.84
C GLU A 193 -7.13 -0.56 11.77
N TYR A 194 -7.12 0.50 12.57
CA TYR A 194 -8.12 1.56 12.47
C TYR A 194 -8.12 2.23 11.09
N LEU A 195 -6.94 2.53 10.52
CA LEU A 195 -6.84 3.09 9.18
C LEU A 195 -7.40 2.13 8.14
N GLN A 196 -7.09 0.83 8.22
CA GLN A 196 -7.68 -0.16 7.33
C GLN A 196 -9.20 -0.18 7.45
N ALA A 197 -9.75 -0.22 8.68
CA ALA A 197 -11.19 -0.15 8.92
C ALA A 197 -11.81 1.13 8.33
N LEU A 198 -11.15 2.28 8.50
CA LEU A 198 -11.58 3.56 7.96
C LEU A 198 -11.69 3.52 6.43
N PHE A 199 -10.68 3.04 5.74
CA PHE A 199 -10.69 2.96 4.27
C PHE A 199 -11.71 1.97 3.75
N ILE A 200 -11.87 0.81 4.39
CA ILE A 200 -12.91 -0.19 4.05
C ILE A 200 -14.31 0.42 4.25
N ALA A 201 -14.56 1.11 5.36
CA ALA A 201 -15.83 1.78 5.61
C ALA A 201 -16.18 2.80 4.52
N HIS A 202 -15.17 3.54 4.03
CA HIS A 202 -15.35 4.58 3.00
C HIS A 202 -15.19 4.07 1.56
N ARG A 203 -15.08 2.75 1.33
CA ARG A 203 -14.91 2.14 -0.02
C ARG A 203 -13.81 2.83 -0.82
N THR A 204 -12.68 3.07 -0.17
CA THR A 204 -11.52 3.74 -0.75
C THR A 204 -10.29 2.86 -0.56
N TYR A 205 -9.57 2.58 -1.62
CA TYR A 205 -8.31 1.86 -1.50
C TYR A 205 -7.24 2.78 -0.92
N PRO A 206 -6.51 2.37 0.14
CA PRO A 206 -5.37 3.11 0.63
C PRO A 206 -4.13 2.85 -0.23
N VAL A 207 -3.13 3.73 -0.15
CA VAL A 207 -1.80 3.46 -0.71
C VAL A 207 -0.82 2.93 0.33
N ALA A 208 -1.07 3.22 1.60
CA ALA A 208 -0.31 2.71 2.75
C ALA A 208 -1.02 3.10 4.05
N TYR A 209 -0.70 2.38 5.16
CA TYR A 209 -1.16 2.74 6.51
C TYR A 209 -0.08 3.48 7.33
N ASN A 210 1.03 3.90 6.72
CA ASN A 210 2.12 4.62 7.38
C ASN A 210 2.69 5.77 6.53
N LYS A 211 2.22 5.94 5.29
CA LYS A 211 2.66 7.01 4.38
C LYS A 211 1.45 7.76 3.84
N TRP A 212 1.61 9.03 3.54
CA TRP A 212 0.58 9.86 2.89
C TRP A 212 -0.73 9.96 3.67
N ILE A 213 -0.72 9.72 5.00
CA ILE A 213 -1.93 9.64 5.83
C ILE A 213 -2.74 10.93 5.76
N LYS A 214 -2.06 12.09 5.82
CA LYS A 214 -2.73 13.39 5.70
C LYS A 214 -3.45 13.53 4.36
N GLU A 215 -2.77 13.22 3.25
CA GLU A 215 -3.35 13.30 1.91
C GLU A 215 -4.55 12.36 1.78
N GLN A 216 -4.41 11.12 2.20
CA GLN A 216 -5.47 10.11 2.11
C GLN A 216 -6.70 10.52 2.93
N ILE A 217 -6.53 11.01 4.17
CA ILE A 217 -7.65 11.35 5.05
C ILE A 217 -8.24 12.72 4.68
N VAL A 218 -7.40 13.73 4.46
CA VAL A 218 -7.89 15.11 4.23
C VAL A 218 -8.40 15.27 2.81
N ASN A 219 -7.61 14.84 1.80
CA ASN A 219 -7.92 15.13 0.40
C ASN A 219 -8.83 14.05 -0.21
N TRP A 220 -8.57 12.77 0.04
CA TRP A 220 -9.34 11.69 -0.59
C TRP A 220 -10.63 11.38 0.14
N LEU A 221 -10.60 11.29 1.48
CA LEU A 221 -11.81 11.06 2.27
C LEU A 221 -12.57 12.35 2.62
N GLY A 222 -11.98 13.53 2.41
CA GLY A 222 -12.60 14.81 2.76
C GLY A 222 -12.84 15.00 4.27
N LYS A 223 -11.95 14.43 5.11
CA LYS A 223 -12.13 14.39 6.58
C LYS A 223 -11.00 15.12 7.33
N PRO A 224 -10.81 16.44 7.15
CA PRO A 224 -9.75 17.18 7.84
C PRO A 224 -9.89 17.14 9.37
N ASP A 225 -11.11 17.19 9.90
CA ASP A 225 -11.36 17.15 11.34
C ASP A 225 -10.99 15.80 11.96
N LEU A 226 -11.21 14.69 11.24
CA LEU A 226 -10.76 13.37 11.64
C LEU A 226 -9.24 13.31 11.73
N TYR A 227 -8.56 13.85 10.72
CA TYR A 227 -7.09 13.90 10.74
C TYR A 227 -6.56 14.62 11.98
N GLN A 228 -7.16 15.77 12.37
CA GLN A 228 -6.78 16.48 13.59
C GLN A 228 -7.00 15.65 14.86
N LYS A 229 -8.06 14.84 14.93
CA LYS A 229 -8.33 13.94 16.06
C LYS A 229 -7.34 12.77 16.13
N LEU A 230 -6.75 12.35 15.01
CA LEU A 230 -5.78 11.26 14.98
C LEU A 230 -4.37 11.68 15.42
N LEU A 231 -3.98 12.93 15.24
CA LEU A 231 -2.64 13.41 15.57
C LEU A 231 -2.25 13.18 17.05
N PRO A 232 -3.10 13.48 18.04
CA PRO A 232 -2.74 13.28 19.44
C PRO A 232 -2.66 11.81 19.87
N ILE A 233 -3.27 10.88 19.12
CA ILE A 233 -3.29 9.46 19.49
C ILE A 233 -1.89 8.83 19.54
N LEU A 234 -0.98 9.28 18.68
CA LEU A 234 0.41 8.84 18.64
C LEU A 234 1.38 9.83 19.30
N SER A 235 0.86 10.90 19.91
CA SER A 235 1.66 11.87 20.66
C SER A 235 1.82 11.39 22.10
N ILE A 236 2.98 10.88 22.46
CA ILE A 236 3.30 10.32 23.77
C ILE A 236 4.50 11.08 24.30
N ALA A 237 4.29 11.87 25.36
CA ALA A 237 5.32 12.66 26.00
C ALA A 237 6.11 11.82 27.03
N ASP A 238 5.44 10.90 27.71
CA ASP A 238 6.04 10.00 28.67
C ASP A 238 5.54 8.56 28.43
N ILE A 239 6.44 7.72 27.94
CA ILE A 239 6.14 6.35 27.58
C ILE A 239 5.79 5.46 28.79
N GLU A 240 6.25 5.81 30.00
CA GLU A 240 5.97 5.09 31.24
C GLU A 240 4.72 5.59 31.96
N SER A 241 3.96 6.49 31.33
CA SER A 241 2.70 7.03 31.87
C SER A 241 1.45 6.30 31.34
N ASP A 242 0.29 6.72 31.84
CA ASP A 242 -1.02 6.25 31.37
C ASP A 242 -1.49 6.92 30.06
N GLU A 243 -0.62 7.68 29.35
CA GLU A 243 -1.00 8.36 28.11
C GLU A 243 -1.48 7.38 27.05
N MET A 244 -0.80 6.25 26.89
CA MET A 244 -1.19 5.24 25.91
C MET A 244 -2.57 4.64 26.21
N ILE A 245 -2.98 4.52 27.46
CA ILE A 245 -4.33 4.07 27.83
C ILE A 245 -5.38 5.11 27.39
N ARG A 246 -5.11 6.41 27.61
CA ARG A 246 -6.02 7.48 27.15
C ARG A 246 -6.12 7.53 25.63
N ASN A 247 -4.98 7.40 24.95
CA ASN A 247 -4.90 7.41 23.49
C ASN A 247 -5.61 6.17 22.87
N ALA A 248 -5.47 5.00 23.50
CA ALA A 248 -6.21 3.80 23.10
C ALA A 248 -7.74 3.98 23.23
N LYS A 249 -8.20 4.60 24.31
CA LYS A 249 -9.63 4.92 24.49
C LYS A 249 -10.14 5.90 23.42
N ALA A 250 -9.36 6.94 23.12
CA ALA A 250 -9.72 7.90 22.07
C ALA A 250 -9.81 7.22 20.69
N LEU A 251 -8.87 6.32 20.35
CA LEU A 251 -8.92 5.54 19.11
C LEU A 251 -10.11 4.58 19.07
N PHE A 252 -10.43 3.96 20.21
CA PHE A 252 -11.59 3.07 20.34
C PHE A 252 -12.92 3.82 20.09
N GLU A 253 -13.05 5.05 20.60
CA GLU A 253 -14.21 5.91 20.33
C GLU A 253 -14.33 6.23 18.84
N LEU A 254 -13.22 6.57 18.17
CA LEU A 254 -13.21 6.77 16.72
C LEU A 254 -13.62 5.51 15.96
N LEU A 255 -13.13 4.34 16.37
CA LEU A 255 -13.46 3.06 15.76
C LEU A 255 -14.96 2.73 15.87
N ASN A 256 -15.58 3.00 17.01
CA ASN A 256 -17.02 2.75 17.23
C ASN A 256 -17.91 3.66 16.37
N ASN A 257 -17.42 4.81 15.96
CA ASN A 257 -18.12 5.78 15.11
C ASN A 257 -17.90 5.54 13.60
N LEU A 258 -17.20 4.48 13.21
CA LEU A 258 -17.11 4.08 11.80
C LEU A 258 -18.41 3.38 11.38
N GLU A 259 -19.08 3.93 10.40
CA GLU A 259 -20.28 3.37 9.77
C GLU A 259 -19.96 2.38 8.64
#